data_022a7d0b7ba003e450059c738027b1cf
#
_entry.id   022a7d0b7ba003e450059c738027b1cf
#
_cell.length_a   1.000
_cell.length_b   1.000
_cell.length_c   1.000
_cell.angle_alpha   90.00
_cell.angle_beta   90.00
_cell.angle_gamma   90.00
#
_symmetry.space_group_name_H-M   'P 1'
#
loop_
_entity.id
_entity.type
_entity.pdbx_description
1 polymer ?
#
loop_
_entity_poly.entity_id
_entity_poly.type
_entity_poly.pdbx_seq_one_letter_code
_entity_poly.pdbx_strand_id
1 'polypeptide(L)'
;MKEYINITCEDNRALMARYPDGYFELAIVDPPYGIGVTRMTLGNGKRKINRGGLEWDNSTPCQGYWNELFRVSKNQIIWGANYMTNFLPPSMGWIYWDKGTGLNDFSDGELAYTSFNRALRSYKVSWVGANANNGTPRIHPTEKPVALYKWLLKNYAKQGDKILDTHFGSGSIAIAVDSMNKVEGMNLTLTGCELDPDYYADAMKRIKAKTAQRSLFQ
;
A
#
# COMPACT_ATOMS: atom_id res chain seq x y z
N MET A 1 14.74 -3.70 13.55
CA MET A 1 13.91 -2.85 12.64
C MET A 1 14.16 -1.40 13.01
N LYS A 2 13.88 -0.45 12.14
CA LYS A 2 14.00 0.97 12.48
C LYS A 2 12.88 1.33 13.46
N GLU A 3 13.18 2.16 14.50
CA GLU A 3 12.22 2.54 15.55
C GLU A 3 10.95 3.21 15.00
N TYR A 4 11.07 3.88 13.85
CA TYR A 4 9.96 4.55 13.17
C TYR A 4 9.11 3.64 12.26
N ILE A 5 9.36 2.32 12.21
CA ILE A 5 8.57 1.33 11.47
C ILE A 5 8.05 0.28 12.45
N ASN A 6 6.75 0.31 12.71
CA ASN A 6 6.06 -0.60 13.61
C ASN A 6 5.02 -1.41 12.83
N ILE A 7 5.35 -2.68 12.52
CA ILE A 7 4.49 -3.57 11.76
C ILE A 7 4.22 -4.82 12.57
N THR A 8 2.95 -5.22 12.62
CA THR A 8 2.46 -6.37 13.38
C THR A 8 1.77 -7.39 12.49
N CYS A 9 1.74 -8.66 12.91
CA CYS A 9 0.99 -9.72 12.24
C CYS A 9 -0.33 -9.90 12.97
N GLU A 10 -1.39 -9.20 12.53
CA GLU A 10 -2.69 -9.17 13.21
C GLU A 10 -3.83 -8.64 12.34
N ASP A 11 -5.06 -8.76 12.82
CA ASP A 11 -6.24 -8.15 12.21
C ASP A 11 -6.18 -6.61 12.28
N ASN A 12 -6.57 -5.95 11.20
CA ASN A 12 -6.48 -4.49 11.07
C ASN A 12 -7.41 -3.75 12.03
N ARG A 13 -8.57 -4.29 12.37
CA ARG A 13 -9.48 -3.68 13.34
C ARG A 13 -8.92 -3.78 14.75
N ALA A 14 -8.27 -4.91 15.09
CA ALA A 14 -7.56 -5.06 16.36
C ALA A 14 -6.40 -4.06 16.47
N LEU A 15 -5.66 -3.83 15.37
CA LEU A 15 -4.66 -2.76 15.33
C LEU A 15 -5.29 -1.39 15.58
N MET A 16 -6.29 -0.99 14.78
CA MET A 16 -6.88 0.34 14.82
C MET A 16 -7.57 0.63 16.15
N ALA A 17 -8.19 -0.35 16.81
CA ALA A 17 -8.87 -0.19 18.10
C ALA A 17 -7.95 0.33 19.23
N ARG A 18 -6.64 0.20 19.10
CA ARG A 18 -5.67 0.69 20.11
C ARG A 18 -5.35 2.17 19.99
N TYR A 19 -5.78 2.83 18.91
CA TYR A 19 -5.45 4.23 18.66
C TYR A 19 -6.64 5.15 18.85
N PRO A 20 -6.44 6.35 19.41
CA PRO A 20 -7.50 7.34 19.56
C PRO A 20 -7.89 7.94 18.20
N ASP A 21 -9.01 8.68 18.18
CA ASP A 21 -9.51 9.38 17.01
C ASP A 21 -8.45 10.34 16.43
N GLY A 22 -8.28 10.31 15.12
CA GLY A 22 -7.36 11.18 14.39
C GLY A 22 -5.89 11.03 14.78
N TYR A 23 -5.48 9.89 15.31
CA TYR A 23 -4.09 9.64 15.71
C TYR A 23 -3.10 9.69 14.56
N PHE A 24 -3.49 9.15 13.40
CA PHE A 24 -2.68 9.15 12.20
C PHE A 24 -2.98 10.37 11.33
N GLU A 25 -1.95 11.05 10.86
CA GLU A 25 -2.10 12.16 9.93
C GLU A 25 -2.56 11.68 8.55
N LEU A 26 -2.10 10.49 8.14
CA LEU A 26 -2.40 9.92 6.83
C LEU A 26 -2.46 8.40 6.88
N ALA A 27 -3.57 7.83 6.42
CA ALA A 27 -3.67 6.42 6.08
C ALA A 27 -3.45 6.22 4.57
N ILE A 28 -2.56 5.30 4.18
CA ILE A 28 -2.38 4.86 2.79
C ILE A 28 -2.62 3.37 2.76
N VAL A 29 -3.76 2.95 2.23
CA VAL A 29 -4.24 1.59 2.34
C VAL A 29 -4.59 0.97 0.98
N ASP A 30 -4.38 -0.35 0.86
CA ASP A 30 -4.68 -1.14 -0.34
C ASP A 30 -5.52 -2.36 0.06
N PRO A 31 -6.79 -2.16 0.45
CA PRO A 31 -7.65 -3.24 0.92
C PRO A 31 -8.05 -4.19 -0.22
N PRO A 32 -8.54 -5.41 0.10
CA PRO A 32 -9.06 -6.33 -0.90
C PRO A 32 -10.17 -5.70 -1.75
N TYR A 33 -10.13 -5.96 -3.07
CA TYR A 33 -11.10 -5.39 -4.02
C TYR A 33 -12.35 -6.27 -4.20
N GLY A 34 -12.34 -7.51 -3.70
CA GLY A 34 -13.42 -8.45 -3.86
C GLY A 34 -13.54 -9.04 -5.28
N ILE A 35 -12.47 -8.98 -6.07
CA ILE A 35 -12.46 -9.43 -7.47
C ILE A 35 -11.85 -10.84 -7.64
N GLY A 36 -11.47 -11.50 -6.54
CA GLY A 36 -10.93 -12.85 -6.55
C GLY A 36 -9.56 -12.95 -7.22
N VAL A 37 -8.71 -11.95 -7.09
CA VAL A 37 -7.35 -11.93 -7.69
C VAL A 37 -6.52 -13.16 -7.28
N THR A 38 -6.81 -13.73 -6.12
CA THR A 38 -6.17 -14.95 -5.62
C THR A 38 -6.43 -16.19 -6.49
N ARG A 39 -7.51 -16.17 -7.30
CA ARG A 39 -7.88 -17.24 -8.22
C ARG A 39 -7.35 -17.03 -9.63
N MET A 40 -6.84 -15.81 -9.93
CA MET A 40 -6.34 -15.48 -11.25
C MET A 40 -4.93 -16.02 -11.46
N THR A 41 -4.69 -16.62 -12.64
CA THR A 41 -3.35 -17.01 -13.06
C THR A 41 -2.69 -15.80 -13.70
N LEU A 42 -1.73 -15.18 -13.03
CA LEU A 42 -0.99 -14.04 -13.58
C LEU A 42 0.15 -14.53 -14.47
N GLY A 43 0.09 -14.15 -15.76
CA GLY A 43 1.10 -14.50 -16.77
C GLY A 43 0.91 -15.89 -17.37
N ASN A 44 1.82 -16.34 -18.26
CA ASN A 44 1.76 -17.55 -19.07
C ASN A 44 1.71 -18.88 -18.28
N GLY A 45 0.94 -18.97 -17.21
CA GLY A 45 0.69 -20.20 -16.44
C GLY A 45 1.88 -20.72 -15.62
N LYS A 46 3.04 -20.09 -15.67
CA LYS A 46 4.29 -20.61 -15.07
C LYS A 46 4.60 -20.12 -13.65
N ARG A 47 3.84 -19.16 -13.09
CA ARG A 47 4.04 -18.69 -11.71
C ARG A 47 2.69 -18.54 -11.00
N LYS A 48 2.38 -19.48 -10.14
CA LYS A 48 1.39 -19.27 -9.08
C LYS A 48 2.06 -18.38 -8.01
N ILE A 49 1.75 -17.09 -8.01
CA ILE A 49 2.13 -16.17 -6.92
C ILE A 49 1.22 -16.42 -5.72
N ASN A 50 0.09 -17.07 -5.93
CA ASN A 50 -0.87 -17.43 -4.89
C ASN A 50 -0.41 -18.68 -4.16
N ARG A 51 -0.13 -18.56 -2.91
CA ARG A 51 -0.09 -19.65 -1.95
C ARG A 51 -1.54 -20.12 -1.82
N GLY A 52 -1.88 -21.23 -2.51
CA GLY A 52 -3.25 -21.66 -2.76
C GLY A 52 -4.13 -21.64 -1.49
N GLY A 53 -5.39 -21.26 -1.66
CA GLY A 53 -6.42 -21.32 -0.63
C GLY A 53 -6.70 -20.01 0.10
N LEU A 54 -6.02 -18.91 -0.20
CA LEU A 54 -6.29 -17.62 0.43
C LEU A 54 -7.54 -16.97 -0.18
N GLU A 55 -8.58 -16.86 0.61
CA GLU A 55 -9.85 -16.22 0.22
C GLU A 55 -9.92 -14.73 0.59
N TRP A 56 -8.77 -14.11 0.89
CA TRP A 56 -8.71 -12.73 1.39
C TRP A 56 -9.29 -11.69 0.41
N ASP A 57 -9.32 -11.98 -0.91
CA ASP A 57 -9.88 -11.07 -1.92
C ASP A 57 -11.28 -11.51 -2.42
N ASN A 58 -12.04 -12.26 -1.61
CA ASN A 58 -13.39 -12.65 -1.96
C ASN A 58 -14.44 -11.56 -1.71
N SER A 59 -14.12 -10.56 -0.88
CA SER A 59 -15.01 -9.43 -0.56
C SER A 59 -14.21 -8.18 -0.21
N THR A 60 -14.84 -7.02 -0.41
CA THR A 60 -14.32 -5.75 0.11
C THR A 60 -14.49 -5.72 1.65
N PRO A 61 -13.72 -4.86 2.37
CA PRO A 61 -13.87 -4.70 3.80
C PRO A 61 -15.29 -4.29 4.22
N CYS A 62 -15.72 -4.78 5.38
CA CYS A 62 -17.03 -4.45 5.94
C CYS A 62 -17.10 -3.01 6.48
N GLN A 63 -18.32 -2.50 6.73
CA GLN A 63 -18.56 -1.16 7.26
C GLN A 63 -17.75 -0.85 8.52
N GLY A 64 -17.57 -1.85 9.42
CA GLY A 64 -16.79 -1.67 10.64
C GLY A 64 -15.32 -1.30 10.41
N TYR A 65 -14.71 -1.82 9.33
CA TYR A 65 -13.37 -1.42 8.92
C TYR A 65 -13.32 0.07 8.51
N TRP A 66 -14.26 0.50 7.68
CA TRP A 66 -14.33 1.88 7.20
C TRP A 66 -14.54 2.87 8.33
N ASN A 67 -15.42 2.54 9.27
CA ASN A 67 -15.66 3.36 10.45
C ASN A 67 -14.38 3.57 11.26
N GLU A 68 -13.62 2.50 11.49
CA GLU A 68 -12.34 2.58 12.22
C GLU A 68 -11.27 3.32 11.43
N LEU A 69 -11.13 3.06 10.12
CA LEU A 69 -10.14 3.75 9.29
C LEU A 69 -10.34 5.27 9.32
N PHE A 70 -11.59 5.72 9.14
CA PHE A 70 -11.93 7.16 9.18
C PHE A 70 -11.84 7.72 10.60
N ARG A 71 -12.10 6.94 11.63
CA ARG A 71 -11.97 7.37 13.03
C ARG A 71 -10.52 7.65 13.38
N VAL A 72 -9.59 6.73 13.08
CA VAL A 72 -8.19 6.82 13.54
C VAL A 72 -7.31 7.69 12.66
N SER A 73 -7.72 8.05 11.44
CA SER A 73 -6.90 8.82 10.50
C SER A 73 -7.56 10.11 10.04
N LYS A 74 -6.76 11.19 9.97
CA LYS A 74 -7.22 12.52 9.55
C LYS A 74 -7.43 12.60 8.04
N ASN A 75 -6.54 11.95 7.27
CA ASN A 75 -6.59 11.90 5.82
C ASN A 75 -6.39 10.47 5.33
N GLN A 76 -6.93 10.14 4.16
CA GLN A 76 -6.88 8.81 3.59
C GLN A 76 -6.47 8.86 2.11
N ILE A 77 -5.69 7.86 1.69
CA ILE A 77 -5.46 7.45 0.30
C ILE A 77 -5.81 5.97 0.23
N ILE A 78 -6.83 5.63 -0.57
CA ILE A 78 -7.41 4.29 -0.60
C ILE A 78 -7.35 3.76 -2.03
N TRP A 79 -6.50 2.76 -2.27
CA TRP A 79 -6.37 2.10 -3.57
C TRP A 79 -7.57 1.20 -3.87
N GLY A 80 -7.87 1.01 -5.16
CA GLY A 80 -9.01 0.21 -5.59
C GLY A 80 -10.38 0.81 -5.22
N ALA A 81 -10.42 2.10 -4.93
CA ALA A 81 -11.58 2.78 -4.40
C ALA A 81 -12.82 2.73 -5.32
N ASN A 82 -12.61 2.50 -6.62
CA ASN A 82 -13.67 2.26 -7.59
C ASN A 82 -14.52 0.99 -7.29
N TYR A 83 -14.00 0.05 -6.50
CA TYR A 83 -14.73 -1.14 -6.04
C TYR A 83 -15.48 -0.91 -4.72
N MET A 84 -15.25 0.25 -4.06
CA MET A 84 -15.67 0.51 -2.68
C MET A 84 -16.42 1.84 -2.53
N THR A 85 -16.98 2.36 -3.62
CA THR A 85 -17.63 3.69 -3.67
C THR A 85 -18.79 3.83 -2.69
N ASN A 86 -19.45 2.73 -2.29
CA ASN A 86 -20.55 2.75 -1.31
C ASN A 86 -20.10 3.15 0.11
N PHE A 87 -18.81 3.07 0.39
CA PHE A 87 -18.23 3.37 1.71
C PHE A 87 -17.51 4.72 1.75
N LEU A 88 -17.28 5.34 0.59
CA LEU A 88 -16.44 6.51 0.47
C LEU A 88 -17.29 7.76 0.23
N PRO A 89 -17.03 8.86 0.96
CA PRO A 89 -17.69 10.12 0.67
C PRO A 89 -17.26 10.66 -0.70
N PRO A 90 -18.09 11.51 -1.34
CA PRO A 90 -17.68 12.19 -2.57
C PRO A 90 -16.38 12.97 -2.38
N SER A 91 -15.45 12.87 -3.34
CA SER A 91 -14.22 13.63 -3.34
C SER A 91 -13.81 14.04 -4.76
N MET A 92 -13.27 15.25 -4.89
CA MET A 92 -12.59 15.67 -6.11
C MET A 92 -11.16 15.14 -6.18
N GLY A 93 -10.60 14.68 -5.06
CA GLY A 93 -9.23 14.24 -4.91
C GLY A 93 -9.05 12.78 -5.27
N TRP A 94 -8.78 12.48 -6.53
CA TRP A 94 -8.44 11.14 -6.98
C TRP A 94 -7.01 11.07 -7.47
N ILE A 95 -6.42 9.87 -7.44
CA ILE A 95 -5.12 9.58 -8.02
C ILE A 95 -5.31 8.48 -9.06
N TYR A 96 -4.79 8.70 -10.26
CA TYR A 96 -4.66 7.71 -11.30
C TYR A 96 -3.20 7.27 -11.40
N TRP A 97 -2.92 6.02 -11.06
CA TRP A 97 -1.62 5.41 -11.31
C TRP A 97 -1.62 4.78 -12.70
N ASP A 98 -0.94 5.43 -13.66
CA ASP A 98 -0.68 4.90 -14.99
C ASP A 98 0.47 3.89 -14.92
N LYS A 99 0.14 2.61 -15.20
CA LYS A 99 1.11 1.51 -15.18
C LYS A 99 1.97 1.44 -16.44
N GLY A 100 1.60 2.19 -17.50
CA GLY A 100 2.28 2.17 -18.78
C GLY A 100 2.24 0.79 -19.44
N THR A 101 1.12 0.06 -19.31
CA THR A 101 0.98 -1.32 -19.79
C THR A 101 0.91 -1.42 -21.30
N GLY A 102 0.48 -0.35 -22.00
CA GLY A 102 0.25 -0.35 -23.44
C GLY A 102 -1.00 -1.15 -23.82
N LEU A 103 -1.07 -1.58 -25.08
CA LEU A 103 -2.21 -2.35 -25.62
C LEU A 103 -2.09 -3.82 -25.20
N ASN A 104 -2.66 -4.19 -24.07
CA ASN A 104 -2.78 -5.56 -23.59
C ASN A 104 -4.03 -5.72 -22.71
N ASP A 105 -4.37 -6.96 -22.33
CA ASP A 105 -5.56 -7.29 -21.53
C ASP A 105 -5.47 -6.88 -20.04
N PHE A 106 -4.35 -6.32 -19.60
CA PHE A 106 -4.19 -5.84 -18.21
C PHE A 106 -4.70 -4.42 -18.08
N SER A 107 -5.16 -4.08 -16.87
CA SER A 107 -5.58 -2.72 -16.55
C SER A 107 -4.46 -1.70 -16.80
N ASP A 108 -4.77 -0.64 -17.52
CA ASP A 108 -3.84 0.47 -17.82
C ASP A 108 -3.36 1.18 -16.57
N GLY A 109 -4.17 1.15 -15.51
CA GLY A 109 -3.83 1.81 -14.26
C GLY A 109 -4.72 1.39 -13.10
N GLU A 110 -4.52 2.04 -11.97
CA GLU A 110 -5.36 1.90 -10.78
C GLU A 110 -5.79 3.27 -10.26
N LEU A 111 -6.98 3.29 -9.65
CA LEU A 111 -7.53 4.49 -9.03
C LEU A 111 -7.37 4.43 -7.50
N ALA A 112 -6.96 5.56 -6.92
CA ALA A 112 -7.07 5.76 -5.49
C ALA A 112 -7.97 6.96 -5.17
N TYR A 113 -8.87 6.77 -4.22
CA TYR A 113 -9.58 7.86 -3.56
C TYR A 113 -8.62 8.61 -2.65
N THR A 114 -8.79 9.92 -2.53
CA THR A 114 -8.18 10.70 -1.45
C THR A 114 -9.20 11.58 -0.75
N SER A 115 -9.05 11.75 0.57
CA SER A 115 -9.85 12.70 1.35
C SER A 115 -9.38 14.15 1.21
N PHE A 116 -8.27 14.38 0.51
CA PHE A 116 -7.72 15.71 0.33
C PHE A 116 -8.56 16.57 -0.63
N ASN A 117 -8.81 17.82 -0.26
CA ASN A 117 -9.44 18.79 -1.14
C ASN A 117 -8.44 19.29 -2.20
N ARG A 118 -8.15 18.43 -3.18
CA ARG A 118 -7.21 18.66 -4.29
C ARG A 118 -7.78 18.11 -5.58
N ALA A 119 -7.41 18.70 -6.70
CA ALA A 119 -7.74 18.17 -8.02
C ALA A 119 -7.11 16.78 -8.24
N LEU A 120 -7.76 15.96 -9.08
CA LEU A 120 -7.24 14.67 -9.54
C LEU A 120 -5.78 14.81 -9.99
N ARG A 121 -4.95 13.83 -9.63
CA ARG A 121 -3.54 13.71 -10.03
C ARG A 121 -3.28 12.40 -10.74
N SER A 122 -2.35 12.40 -11.67
CA SER A 122 -1.83 11.18 -12.27
C SER A 122 -0.36 10.99 -11.93
N TYR A 123 0.05 9.74 -11.80
CA TYR A 123 1.45 9.36 -11.65
C TYR A 123 1.75 8.16 -12.53
N LYS A 124 2.73 8.31 -13.42
CA LYS A 124 3.14 7.25 -14.33
C LYS A 124 4.39 6.55 -13.82
N VAL A 125 4.29 5.28 -13.56
CA VAL A 125 5.43 4.40 -13.28
C VAL A 125 5.13 3.01 -13.80
N SER A 126 5.97 2.52 -14.71
CA SER A 126 5.81 1.19 -15.28
C SER A 126 5.99 0.10 -14.23
N TRP A 127 5.06 -0.85 -14.19
CA TRP A 127 5.02 -1.96 -13.24
C TRP A 127 4.60 -3.26 -13.90
N VAL A 128 5.14 -3.53 -15.10
CA VAL A 128 4.73 -4.65 -15.94
C VAL A 128 5.90 -5.58 -16.23
N GLY A 129 5.66 -6.88 -16.13
CA GLY A 129 6.60 -7.92 -16.54
C GLY A 129 7.96 -7.87 -15.82
N ALA A 130 9.03 -8.10 -16.57
CA ALA A 130 10.40 -8.13 -16.06
C ALA A 130 10.91 -6.77 -15.53
N ASN A 131 10.30 -5.67 -15.97
CA ASN A 131 10.65 -4.31 -15.53
C ASN A 131 10.08 -3.97 -14.14
N ALA A 132 9.10 -4.72 -13.67
CA ALA A 132 8.65 -4.63 -12.30
C ALA A 132 9.76 -5.18 -11.39
N ASN A 133 10.28 -4.40 -10.45
CA ASN A 133 11.33 -4.80 -9.51
C ASN A 133 12.73 -5.07 -10.10
N ASN A 134 13.08 -4.52 -11.26
CA ASN A 134 14.41 -4.78 -11.88
C ASN A 134 14.75 -6.28 -11.92
N GLY A 135 13.82 -7.13 -12.32
CA GLY A 135 14.01 -8.58 -12.39
C GLY A 135 13.87 -9.34 -11.07
N THR A 136 13.66 -8.67 -9.94
CA THR A 136 13.40 -9.34 -8.65
C THR A 136 11.97 -9.90 -8.61
N PRO A 137 11.75 -11.16 -8.23
CA PRO A 137 10.41 -11.72 -8.09
C PRO A 137 9.56 -10.91 -7.12
N ARG A 138 8.27 -10.70 -7.47
CA ARG A 138 7.30 -10.12 -6.54
C ARG A 138 7.06 -11.08 -5.38
N ILE A 139 6.91 -10.54 -4.19
CA ILE A 139 6.58 -11.32 -2.98
C ILE A 139 5.09 -11.31 -2.66
N HIS A 140 4.34 -10.37 -3.27
CA HIS A 140 2.90 -10.26 -3.11
C HIS A 140 2.23 -10.05 -4.49
N PRO A 141 1.04 -10.66 -4.76
CA PRO A 141 0.39 -10.57 -6.07
C PRO A 141 0.02 -9.13 -6.47
N THR A 142 -0.42 -8.33 -5.52
CA THR A 142 -0.81 -6.93 -5.72
C THR A 142 0.28 -5.93 -5.32
N GLU A 143 1.55 -6.36 -5.28
CA GLU A 143 2.68 -5.51 -4.90
C GLU A 143 2.73 -4.22 -5.72
N LYS A 144 2.68 -3.07 -5.03
CA LYS A 144 2.85 -1.74 -5.63
C LYS A 144 4.32 -1.26 -5.57
N PRO A 145 4.77 -0.45 -6.54
CA PRO A 145 6.15 0.02 -6.59
C PRO A 145 6.50 0.97 -5.44
N VAL A 146 7.70 0.84 -4.91
CA VAL A 146 8.23 1.77 -3.90
C VAL A 146 8.23 3.22 -4.41
N ALA A 147 8.48 3.44 -5.70
CA ALA A 147 8.46 4.75 -6.31
C ALA A 147 7.09 5.43 -6.21
N LEU A 148 5.99 4.65 -6.33
CA LEU A 148 4.63 5.15 -6.15
C LEU A 148 4.42 5.65 -4.72
N TYR A 149 4.81 4.87 -3.71
CA TYR A 149 4.70 5.29 -2.31
C TYR A 149 5.57 6.50 -1.99
N LYS A 150 6.79 6.60 -2.54
CA LYS A 150 7.62 7.81 -2.40
C LYS A 150 6.93 9.03 -2.95
N TRP A 151 6.32 8.91 -4.14
CA TRP A 151 5.57 10.00 -4.74
C TRP A 151 4.36 10.40 -3.89
N LEU A 152 3.62 9.43 -3.33
CA LEU A 152 2.51 9.71 -2.41
C LEU A 152 2.99 10.44 -1.16
N LEU A 153 4.01 9.95 -0.50
CA LEU A 153 4.57 10.57 0.72
C LEU A 153 5.07 11.99 0.44
N LYS A 154 5.78 12.20 -0.67
CA LYS A 154 6.27 13.54 -1.04
C LYS A 154 5.16 14.55 -1.30
N ASN A 155 4.02 14.12 -1.83
CA ASN A 155 2.92 15.02 -2.21
C ASN A 155 1.84 15.19 -1.16
N TYR A 156 1.69 14.25 -0.23
CA TYR A 156 0.54 14.17 0.68
C TYR A 156 0.93 14.10 2.16
N ALA A 157 2.12 13.65 2.51
CA ALA A 157 2.62 13.67 3.89
C ALA A 157 3.39 14.95 4.20
N LYS A 158 3.45 15.30 5.47
CA LYS A 158 4.26 16.39 6.02
C LYS A 158 5.33 15.80 6.92
N GLN A 159 6.35 16.61 7.21
CA GLN A 159 7.39 16.23 8.17
C GLN A 159 6.78 15.86 9.53
N GLY A 160 7.17 14.73 10.08
CA GLY A 160 6.71 14.23 11.37
C GLY A 160 5.37 13.47 11.35
N ASP A 161 4.73 13.33 10.18
CA ASP A 161 3.44 12.63 10.08
C ASP A 161 3.54 11.15 10.50
N LYS A 162 2.50 10.70 11.19
CA LYS A 162 2.26 9.29 11.50
C LYS A 162 1.42 8.67 10.39
N ILE A 163 1.99 7.69 9.73
CA ILE A 163 1.39 7.00 8.59
C ILE A 163 0.79 5.66 9.05
N LEU A 164 -0.40 5.34 8.54
CA LEU A 164 -1.08 4.05 8.77
C LEU A 164 -1.17 3.26 7.47
N ASP A 165 -0.85 1.96 7.52
CA ASP A 165 -1.17 1.00 6.48
C ASP A 165 -1.79 -0.27 7.08
N THR A 166 -3.05 -0.53 6.80
CA THR A 166 -3.84 -1.64 7.36
C THR A 166 -3.81 -2.92 6.54
N HIS A 167 -3.17 -2.90 5.37
CA HIS A 167 -3.05 -4.04 4.44
C HIS A 167 -1.64 -4.05 3.85
N PHE A 168 -0.68 -4.38 4.69
CA PHE A 168 0.74 -4.09 4.48
C PHE A 168 1.36 -4.82 3.28
N GLY A 169 0.91 -6.05 2.99
CA GLY A 169 1.32 -6.85 1.85
C GLY A 169 2.84 -6.98 1.70
N SER A 170 3.38 -6.45 0.61
CA SER A 170 4.82 -6.54 0.31
C SER A 170 5.74 -5.61 1.11
N GLY A 171 5.19 -4.69 1.90
CA GLY A 171 5.94 -3.71 2.67
C GLY A 171 6.62 -2.61 1.86
N SER A 172 6.17 -2.36 0.63
CA SER A 172 6.73 -1.30 -0.24
C SER A 172 6.68 0.09 0.41
N ILE A 173 5.62 0.37 1.17
CA ILE A 173 5.48 1.65 1.91
C ILE A 173 6.57 1.82 2.97
N ALA A 174 6.96 0.77 3.69
CA ALA A 174 8.02 0.86 4.70
C ALA A 174 9.38 1.21 4.09
N ILE A 175 9.69 0.65 2.92
CA ILE A 175 10.90 0.99 2.17
C ILE A 175 10.84 2.44 1.69
N ALA A 176 9.66 2.92 1.28
CA ALA A 176 9.47 4.32 0.89
C ALA A 176 9.65 5.26 2.09
N VAL A 177 9.05 4.97 3.24
CA VAL A 177 9.20 5.76 4.48
C VAL A 177 10.67 5.83 4.92
N ASP A 178 11.38 4.69 4.94
CA ASP A 178 12.82 4.66 5.27
C ASP A 178 13.63 5.56 4.33
N SER A 179 13.33 5.50 3.03
CA SER A 179 14.00 6.33 2.04
C SER A 179 13.68 7.82 2.21
N MET A 180 12.40 8.19 2.45
CA MET A 180 12.00 9.59 2.64
C MET A 180 12.61 10.18 3.92
N ASN A 181 12.71 9.38 4.97
CA ASN A 181 13.39 9.80 6.21
C ASN A 181 14.89 10.03 6.01
N LYS A 182 15.56 9.13 5.28
CA LYS A 182 17.01 9.22 5.05
C LYS A 182 17.42 10.32 4.07
N VAL A 183 16.63 10.50 3.00
CA VAL A 183 16.99 11.38 1.88
C VAL A 183 16.38 12.78 2.02
N GLU A 184 15.12 12.84 2.46
CA GLU A 184 14.37 14.10 2.53
C GLU A 184 14.19 14.61 3.96
N GLY A 185 14.66 13.86 4.97
CA GLY A 185 14.56 14.25 6.39
C GLY A 185 13.13 14.35 6.93
N MET A 186 12.18 13.58 6.36
CA MET A 186 10.76 13.75 6.66
C MET A 186 10.35 13.32 8.06
N ASN A 187 11.14 12.52 8.77
CA ASN A 187 10.85 12.03 10.14
C ASN A 187 9.47 11.37 10.28
N LEU A 188 9.04 10.64 9.25
CA LEU A 188 7.78 9.92 9.25
C LEU A 188 7.84 8.71 10.17
N THR A 189 6.73 8.38 10.81
CA THR A 189 6.54 7.09 11.48
C THR A 189 5.50 6.27 10.74
N LEU A 190 5.71 4.95 10.64
CA LEU A 190 4.80 4.03 9.99
C LEU A 190 4.30 3.00 11.00
N THR A 191 3.00 2.88 11.08
CA THR A 191 2.30 1.77 11.76
C THR A 191 1.52 0.98 10.72
N GLY A 192 1.58 -0.34 10.79
CA GLY A 192 0.82 -1.18 9.86
C GLY A 192 0.64 -2.59 10.36
N CYS A 193 -0.22 -3.34 9.67
CA CYS A 193 -0.42 -4.75 9.92
C CYS A 193 -0.60 -5.56 8.64
N GLU A 194 -0.25 -6.84 8.75
CA GLU A 194 -0.51 -7.88 7.77
C GLU A 194 -1.19 -9.04 8.48
N LEU A 195 -2.27 -9.54 7.91
CA LEU A 195 -3.02 -10.63 8.51
C LEU A 195 -2.35 -11.99 8.26
N ASP A 196 -1.81 -12.16 7.05
CA ASP A 196 -1.17 -13.41 6.65
C ASP A 196 0.26 -13.48 7.20
N PRO A 197 0.60 -14.48 8.04
CA PRO A 197 1.90 -14.58 8.67
C PRO A 197 3.04 -14.84 7.68
N ASP A 198 2.77 -15.47 6.56
CA ASP A 198 3.77 -15.74 5.53
C ASP A 198 4.09 -14.48 4.73
N TYR A 199 3.06 -13.70 4.34
CA TYR A 199 3.28 -12.38 3.71
C TYR A 199 3.97 -11.43 4.66
N TYR A 200 3.58 -11.44 5.94
CA TYR A 200 4.26 -10.67 6.98
C TYR A 200 5.76 -11.01 7.04
N ALA A 201 6.10 -12.30 7.15
CA ALA A 201 7.50 -12.75 7.24
C ALA A 201 8.33 -12.35 6.01
N ASP A 202 7.77 -12.53 4.80
CA ASP A 202 8.42 -12.14 3.54
C ASP A 202 8.62 -10.62 3.44
N ALA A 203 7.61 -9.83 3.83
CA ALA A 203 7.70 -8.38 3.87
C ALA A 203 8.80 -7.92 4.83
N MET A 204 8.85 -8.48 6.04
CA MET A 204 9.87 -8.16 7.04
C MET A 204 11.28 -8.48 6.56
N LYS A 205 11.47 -9.63 5.90
CA LYS A 205 12.75 -10.02 5.27
C LYS A 205 13.16 -9.01 4.18
N ARG A 206 12.21 -8.64 3.32
CA ARG A 206 12.44 -7.65 2.24
C ARG A 206 12.82 -6.30 2.79
N ILE A 207 12.10 -5.79 3.78
CA ILE A 207 12.38 -4.50 4.42
C ILE A 207 13.77 -4.51 5.02
N LYS A 208 14.12 -5.54 5.81
CA LYS A 208 15.45 -5.68 6.40
C LYS A 208 16.56 -5.61 5.34
N ALA A 209 16.40 -6.34 4.24
CA ALA A 209 17.38 -6.34 3.14
C ALA A 209 17.51 -4.97 2.45
N LYS A 210 16.37 -4.30 2.17
CA LYS A 210 16.36 -3.02 1.45
C LYS A 210 16.75 -1.81 2.31
N THR A 211 16.45 -1.83 3.61
CA THR A 211 16.76 -0.73 4.53
C THR A 211 18.15 -0.84 5.16
N ALA A 212 18.76 -2.05 5.12
CA ALA A 212 20.14 -2.26 5.55
C ALA A 212 21.17 -1.73 4.52
N GLN A 213 20.79 -1.60 3.25
CA GLN A 213 21.67 -0.99 2.24
C GLN A 213 21.95 0.47 2.64
N ARG A 214 23.13 0.71 3.21
CA ARG A 214 23.67 2.05 3.35
C ARG A 214 23.86 2.63 1.96
N SER A 215 23.48 3.87 1.76
CA SER A 215 23.96 4.66 0.63
C SER A 215 25.49 4.55 0.59
N LEU A 216 26.03 3.89 -0.44
CA LEU A 216 27.49 3.85 -0.69
C LEU A 216 28.03 5.19 -1.18
N PHE A 217 27.17 6.23 -1.19
CA PHE A 217 27.46 7.58 -1.63
C PHE A 217 27.04 8.56 -0.52
N GLN A 218 27.78 8.61 0.53
CA GLN A 218 27.94 9.76 1.41
C GLN A 218 29.40 10.21 1.36
#